data_e2582d4774864f7e9627be71271355aa
#
_entry.id   e2582d4774864f7e9627be71271355aa
#
_cell.length_a   1.000
_cell.length_b   1.000
_cell.length_c   1.000
_cell.angle_alpha   90.00
_cell.angle_beta   90.00
_cell.angle_gamma   90.00
#
_symmetry.space_group_name_H-M   'P 1'
#
loop_
_entity.id
_entity.type
_entity.pdbx_description
1 polymer ?
#
loop_
_entity_poly.entity_id
_entity_poly.type
_entity_poly.pdbx_seq_one_letter_code
_entity_poly.pdbx_strand_id
1 'polypeptide(L)'
;IGGAPLMSMKMGQGDKKAAERILANCFLMLAVCSLLMVACIYPIRIPMLRYFGASDTTLPYANAYFTVYLTGTVFALMSTGMNQFIICQGFAKTGMYSVILGAVLNIILDPIFIFGLHMGVSGAAVATVISQMASCAFVLRTLFGKNMPVRITFGGYSWRLIRRGLTIGFTPFIIIAMDNVMIITMNAILQKYGGAERGDLLITCATIAQSFMLVVTMPLGGITSGTQAVLAYNFGAGKTDRVKNAQKYIFSLAAAYTALLFVLARTIGVLFVRLFTADPIVAAEALRAIRIFTLAIIPLAFQYEIVDGFTGLGQVQVALPLSFFRKCAYFVSLFLLPAMFGAEAAFYAEPVSDILGPIASAIVYLTSMKKVLAKAGAN
;
A
#
# COMPACT_ATOMS: atom_id res chain seq x y z
N ILE A 1 5.34 -4.58 7.41
CA ILE A 1 5.20 -5.52 6.27
C ILE A 1 6.37 -6.51 6.27
N GLY A 2 7.64 -6.08 6.30
CA GLY A 2 8.80 -7.00 6.20
C GLY A 2 8.94 -8.03 7.31
N GLY A 3 8.49 -7.75 8.52
CA GLY A 3 8.58 -8.67 9.67
C GLY A 3 7.56 -9.80 9.65
N ALA A 4 6.37 -9.57 9.10
CA ALA A 4 5.29 -10.54 9.10
C ALA A 4 5.62 -11.81 8.26
N PRO A 5 6.13 -11.73 7.02
CA PRO A 5 6.58 -12.91 6.29
C PRO A 5 7.72 -13.66 7.01
N LEU A 6 8.66 -12.92 7.61
CA LEU A 6 9.78 -13.51 8.34
C LEU A 6 9.29 -14.32 9.56
N MET A 7 8.32 -13.75 10.31
CA MET A 7 7.70 -14.47 11.44
C MET A 7 6.93 -15.70 10.93
N SER A 8 6.16 -15.57 9.84
CA SER A 8 5.39 -16.66 9.25
C SER A 8 6.28 -17.82 8.80
N MET A 9 7.45 -17.55 8.19
CA MET A 9 8.43 -18.57 7.85
C MET A 9 8.94 -19.33 9.10
N LYS A 10 9.25 -18.60 10.18
CA LYS A 10 9.71 -19.24 11.44
C LYS A 10 8.62 -20.07 12.10
N MET A 11 7.38 -19.63 12.02
CA MET A 11 6.23 -20.43 12.45
C MET A 11 6.10 -21.73 11.62
N GLY A 12 6.28 -21.64 10.30
CA GLY A 12 6.28 -22.80 9.40
C GLY A 12 7.38 -23.81 9.72
N GLN A 13 8.56 -23.34 10.18
CA GLN A 13 9.66 -24.18 10.66
C GLN A 13 9.42 -24.78 12.06
N GLY A 14 8.35 -24.40 12.75
CA GLY A 14 8.08 -24.82 14.12
C GLY A 14 8.89 -24.05 15.19
N ASP A 15 9.68 -23.06 14.79
CA ASP A 15 10.51 -22.26 15.72
C ASP A 15 9.71 -21.10 16.32
N LYS A 16 8.86 -21.42 17.29
CA LYS A 16 8.02 -20.47 18.00
C LYS A 16 8.83 -19.38 18.70
N LYS A 17 9.99 -19.75 19.30
CA LYS A 17 10.83 -18.78 20.03
C LYS A 17 11.42 -17.73 19.09
N ALA A 18 11.86 -18.14 17.89
CA ALA A 18 12.33 -17.19 16.89
C ALA A 18 11.19 -16.29 16.39
N ALA A 19 9.98 -16.83 16.19
CA ALA A 19 8.81 -16.06 15.80
C ALA A 19 8.45 -14.99 16.85
N GLU A 20 8.44 -15.33 18.15
CA GLU A 20 8.21 -14.39 19.25
C GLU A 20 9.28 -13.28 19.30
N ARG A 21 10.56 -13.63 19.08
CA ARG A 21 11.65 -12.64 19.00
C ARG A 21 11.47 -11.69 17.82
N ILE A 22 11.05 -12.18 16.66
CA ILE A 22 10.79 -11.33 15.50
C ILE A 22 9.66 -10.34 15.82
N LEU A 23 8.56 -10.82 16.40
CA LEU A 23 7.44 -9.98 16.79
C LEU A 23 7.85 -8.90 17.80
N ALA A 24 8.62 -9.26 18.84
CA ALA A 24 9.13 -8.33 19.85
C ALA A 24 10.04 -7.25 19.24
N ASN A 25 10.94 -7.64 18.32
CA ASN A 25 11.84 -6.71 17.64
C ASN A 25 11.07 -5.75 16.72
N CYS A 26 10.06 -6.25 16.00
CA CYS A 26 9.22 -5.41 15.14
C CYS A 26 8.34 -4.47 15.95
N PHE A 27 7.80 -4.91 17.09
CA PHE A 27 7.06 -4.06 18.01
C PHE A 27 7.92 -2.89 18.51
N LEU A 28 9.12 -3.19 19.02
CA LEU A 28 10.06 -2.15 19.47
C LEU A 28 10.44 -1.19 18.35
N MET A 29 10.76 -1.73 17.17
CA MET A 29 11.12 -0.94 16.00
C MET A 29 10.00 0.02 15.60
N LEU A 30 8.76 -0.45 15.52
CA LEU A 30 7.61 0.39 15.18
C LEU A 30 7.37 1.48 16.23
N ALA A 31 7.47 1.14 17.51
CA ALA A 31 7.32 2.11 18.60
C ALA A 31 8.40 3.20 18.52
N VAL A 32 9.66 2.81 18.37
CA VAL A 32 10.78 3.77 18.27
C VAL A 32 10.67 4.61 17.00
N CYS A 33 10.42 3.99 15.83
CA CYS A 33 10.31 4.73 14.57
C CYS A 33 9.12 5.71 14.57
N SER A 34 7.98 5.33 15.15
CA SER A 34 6.81 6.21 15.22
C SER A 34 7.07 7.42 16.12
N LEU A 35 7.70 7.22 17.27
CA LEU A 35 8.09 8.32 18.17
C LEU A 35 9.15 9.23 17.55
N LEU A 36 10.15 8.67 16.88
CA LEU A 36 11.16 9.44 16.16
C LEU A 36 10.52 10.26 15.03
N MET A 37 9.58 9.68 14.27
CA MET A 37 8.86 10.39 13.23
C MET A 37 8.12 11.60 13.79
N VAL A 38 7.39 11.44 14.88
CA VAL A 38 6.71 12.56 15.55
C VAL A 38 7.71 13.62 16.02
N ALA A 39 8.77 13.19 16.70
CA ALA A 39 9.81 14.11 17.21
C ALA A 39 10.53 14.90 16.10
N CYS A 40 10.79 14.27 14.96
CA CYS A 40 11.46 14.92 13.83
C CYS A 40 10.53 15.86 13.05
N ILE A 41 9.27 15.46 12.84
CA ILE A 41 8.34 16.21 12.00
C ILE A 41 7.71 17.37 12.77
N TYR A 42 7.46 17.22 14.06
CA TYR A 42 6.80 18.24 14.88
C TYR A 42 7.47 19.62 14.80
N PRO A 43 8.81 19.77 14.94
CA PRO A 43 9.47 21.08 14.87
C PRO A 43 9.47 21.70 13.47
N ILE A 44 9.46 20.87 12.41
CA ILE A 44 9.51 21.33 11.01
C ILE A 44 8.14 21.41 10.34
N ARG A 45 7.04 21.17 11.08
CA ARG A 45 5.69 21.07 10.49
C ARG A 45 5.23 22.32 9.75
N ILE A 46 5.53 23.52 10.27
CA ILE A 46 5.11 24.77 9.64
C ILE A 46 5.86 25.03 8.32
N PRO A 47 7.20 24.98 8.26
CA PRO A 47 7.92 25.06 6.99
C PRO A 47 7.48 24.00 5.98
N MET A 48 7.22 22.77 6.45
CA MET A 48 6.76 21.67 5.63
C MET A 48 5.37 21.94 5.03
N LEU A 49 4.42 22.43 5.83
CA LEU A 49 3.08 22.78 5.34
C LEU A 49 3.13 23.91 4.29
N ARG A 50 3.97 24.91 4.50
CA ARG A 50 4.19 25.98 3.51
C ARG A 50 4.81 25.46 2.23
N TYR A 51 5.78 24.56 2.32
CA TYR A 51 6.40 23.92 1.16
C TYR A 51 5.39 23.12 0.34
N PHE A 52 4.42 22.48 0.99
CA PHE A 52 3.32 21.76 0.34
C PHE A 52 2.16 22.65 -0.13
N GLY A 53 2.30 23.97 -0.06
CA GLY A 53 1.38 24.92 -0.66
C GLY A 53 0.33 25.50 0.28
N ALA A 54 0.49 25.38 1.60
CA ALA A 54 -0.40 26.06 2.54
C ALA A 54 -0.20 27.58 2.46
N SER A 55 -1.26 28.30 2.11
CA SER A 55 -1.32 29.77 2.10
C SER A 55 -1.43 30.32 3.52
N ASP A 56 -1.21 31.64 3.70
CA ASP A 56 -1.36 32.27 5.03
C ASP A 56 -2.80 32.14 5.58
N THR A 57 -3.80 32.01 4.71
CA THR A 57 -5.20 31.79 5.11
C THR A 57 -5.50 30.33 5.50
N THR A 58 -4.86 29.38 4.86
CA THR A 58 -5.10 27.94 5.11
C THR A 58 -4.15 27.34 6.16
N LEU A 59 -3.00 27.96 6.38
CA LEU A 59 -1.96 27.48 7.30
C LEU A 59 -2.47 27.24 8.73
N PRO A 60 -3.28 28.12 9.34
CA PRO A 60 -3.78 27.88 10.70
C PRO A 60 -4.60 26.58 10.81
N TYR A 61 -5.48 26.35 9.84
CA TYR A 61 -6.33 25.14 9.78
C TYR A 61 -5.50 23.89 9.50
N ALA A 62 -4.60 23.96 8.53
CA ALA A 62 -3.68 22.87 8.20
C ALA A 62 -2.78 22.50 9.38
N ASN A 63 -2.22 23.51 10.08
CA ASN A 63 -1.38 23.27 11.26
C ASN A 63 -2.17 22.67 12.43
N ALA A 64 -3.40 23.14 12.67
CA ALA A 64 -4.27 22.60 13.73
C ALA A 64 -4.60 21.12 13.47
N TYR A 65 -5.01 20.78 12.25
CA TYR A 65 -5.25 19.40 11.83
C TYR A 65 -3.99 18.55 11.96
N PHE A 66 -2.90 19.01 11.33
CA PHE A 66 -1.66 18.25 11.24
C PHE A 66 -1.01 17.99 12.60
N THR A 67 -1.07 18.96 13.52
CA THR A 67 -0.54 18.79 14.89
C THR A 67 -1.26 17.67 15.63
N VAL A 68 -2.58 17.63 15.59
CA VAL A 68 -3.37 16.57 16.23
C VAL A 68 -3.12 15.24 15.54
N TYR A 69 -3.18 15.20 14.19
CA TYR A 69 -2.97 13.99 13.41
C TYR A 69 -1.58 13.39 13.64
N LEU A 70 -0.54 14.24 13.72
CA LEU A 70 0.84 13.81 13.95
C LEU A 70 0.99 13.10 15.30
N THR A 71 0.34 13.59 16.36
CA THR A 71 0.36 12.90 17.66
C THR A 71 -0.29 11.51 17.59
N GLY A 72 -1.32 11.36 16.75
CA GLY A 72 -1.99 10.08 16.49
C GLY A 72 -1.19 9.09 15.63
N THR A 73 -0.15 9.55 14.93
CA THR A 73 0.64 8.72 14.01
C THR A 73 1.24 7.49 14.71
N VAL A 74 1.60 7.59 15.99
CA VAL A 74 2.09 6.45 16.77
C VAL A 74 1.05 5.33 16.79
N PHE A 75 -0.20 5.65 17.07
CA PHE A 75 -1.28 4.66 17.11
C PHE A 75 -1.61 4.11 15.73
N ALA A 76 -1.57 4.94 14.69
CA ALA A 76 -1.78 4.53 13.30
C ALA A 76 -0.73 3.52 12.84
N LEU A 77 0.55 3.83 13.06
CA LEU A 77 1.66 2.95 12.68
C LEU A 77 1.66 1.65 13.47
N MET A 78 1.40 1.73 14.79
CA MET A 78 1.30 0.55 15.63
C MET A 78 0.11 -0.32 15.24
N SER A 79 -1.08 0.27 15.02
CA SER A 79 -2.27 -0.45 14.58
C SER A 79 -2.03 -1.17 13.26
N THR A 80 -1.61 -0.43 12.22
CA THR A 80 -1.42 -0.99 10.88
C THR A 80 -0.28 -2.00 10.82
N GLY A 81 0.86 -1.68 11.45
CA GLY A 81 2.04 -2.54 11.44
C GLY A 81 1.84 -3.83 12.23
N MET A 82 1.26 -3.75 13.44
CA MET A 82 1.06 -4.91 14.28
C MET A 82 -0.12 -5.78 13.81
N ASN A 83 -1.10 -5.20 13.10
CA ASN A 83 -2.19 -5.96 12.49
C ASN A 83 -1.69 -7.02 11.49
N GLN A 84 -0.61 -6.74 10.76
CA GLN A 84 0.01 -7.71 9.85
C GLN A 84 0.45 -8.98 10.59
N PHE A 85 0.85 -8.88 11.85
CA PHE A 85 1.24 -10.03 12.67
C PHE A 85 0.05 -10.85 13.18
N ILE A 86 -1.14 -10.28 13.24
CA ILE A 86 -2.40 -11.02 13.48
C ILE A 86 -2.75 -11.82 12.24
N ILE A 87 -2.74 -11.16 11.07
CA ILE A 87 -3.09 -11.77 9.78
C ILE A 87 -2.16 -12.94 9.46
N CYS A 88 -0.83 -12.77 9.66
CA CYS A 88 0.15 -13.78 9.31
C CYS A 88 0.11 -15.02 10.22
N GLN A 89 -0.56 -14.95 11.36
CA GLN A 89 -0.84 -16.09 12.22
C GLN A 89 -2.13 -16.85 11.82
N GLY A 90 -2.78 -16.44 10.72
CA GLY A 90 -4.02 -17.06 10.22
C GLY A 90 -5.31 -16.41 10.75
N PHE A 91 -5.21 -15.35 11.56
CA PHE A 91 -6.37 -14.64 12.14
C PHE A 91 -6.82 -13.45 11.27
N ALA A 92 -6.97 -13.67 9.95
CA ALA A 92 -7.33 -12.60 9.01
C ALA A 92 -8.66 -11.90 9.37
N LYS A 93 -9.66 -12.65 9.86
CA LYS A 93 -10.93 -12.06 10.33
C LYS A 93 -10.72 -11.10 11.49
N THR A 94 -9.88 -11.46 12.46
CA THR A 94 -9.55 -10.59 13.60
C THR A 94 -8.83 -9.34 13.15
N GLY A 95 -7.88 -9.49 12.21
CA GLY A 95 -7.21 -8.35 11.58
C GLY A 95 -8.19 -7.42 10.86
N MET A 96 -9.15 -7.98 10.13
CA MET A 96 -10.22 -7.22 9.48
C MET A 96 -11.08 -6.44 10.50
N TYR A 97 -11.46 -7.07 11.62
CA TYR A 97 -12.26 -6.40 12.65
C TYR A 97 -11.55 -5.18 13.25
N SER A 98 -10.22 -5.18 13.37
CA SER A 98 -9.48 -4.01 13.86
C SER A 98 -9.60 -2.82 12.90
N VAL A 99 -9.57 -3.07 11.60
CA VAL A 99 -9.71 -2.04 10.56
C VAL A 99 -11.15 -1.52 10.51
N ILE A 100 -12.14 -2.43 10.53
CA ILE A 100 -13.56 -2.06 10.54
C ILE A 100 -13.89 -1.24 11.78
N LEU A 101 -13.38 -1.62 12.96
CA LEU A 101 -13.57 -0.87 14.21
C LEU A 101 -13.10 0.59 14.06
N GLY A 102 -11.88 0.79 13.51
CA GLY A 102 -11.37 2.14 13.27
C GLY A 102 -12.20 2.92 12.26
N ALA A 103 -12.58 2.29 11.15
CA ALA A 103 -13.38 2.94 10.11
C ALA A 103 -14.77 3.33 10.61
N VAL A 104 -15.49 2.45 11.31
CA VAL A 104 -16.81 2.73 11.86
C VAL A 104 -16.75 3.83 12.91
N LEU A 105 -15.78 3.79 13.82
CA LEU A 105 -15.60 4.84 14.81
C LEU A 105 -15.31 6.19 14.15
N ASN A 106 -14.47 6.22 13.11
CA ASN A 106 -14.17 7.47 12.40
C ASN A 106 -15.43 8.05 11.75
N ILE A 107 -16.21 7.23 11.04
CA ILE A 107 -17.47 7.66 10.38
C ILE A 107 -18.48 8.22 11.41
N ILE A 108 -18.53 7.65 12.62
CA ILE A 108 -19.44 8.12 13.68
C ILE A 108 -18.89 9.38 14.36
N LEU A 109 -17.59 9.43 14.65
CA LEU A 109 -16.98 10.51 15.41
C LEU A 109 -16.77 11.77 14.58
N ASP A 110 -16.51 11.67 13.28
CA ASP A 110 -16.31 12.83 12.41
C ASP A 110 -17.48 13.82 12.47
N PRO A 111 -18.76 13.44 12.25
CA PRO A 111 -19.88 14.38 12.36
C PRO A 111 -20.05 14.95 13.78
N ILE A 112 -19.79 14.15 14.81
CA ILE A 112 -19.93 14.58 16.20
C ILE A 112 -18.92 15.67 16.53
N PHE A 113 -17.65 15.48 16.17
CA PHE A 113 -16.59 16.45 16.48
C PHE A 113 -16.63 17.67 15.54
N ILE A 114 -16.94 17.47 14.26
CA ILE A 114 -16.96 18.56 13.27
C ILE A 114 -18.18 19.48 13.52
N PHE A 115 -19.37 18.91 13.59
CA PHE A 115 -20.62 19.65 13.63
C PHE A 115 -21.21 19.74 15.05
N GLY A 116 -21.22 18.64 15.82
CA GLY A 116 -21.79 18.59 17.15
C GLY A 116 -21.01 19.42 18.17
N LEU A 117 -19.70 19.30 18.19
CA LEU A 117 -18.79 20.04 19.08
C LEU A 117 -18.21 21.31 18.42
N HIS A 118 -18.58 21.60 17.18
CA HIS A 118 -18.12 22.78 16.42
C HIS A 118 -16.59 22.92 16.33
N MET A 119 -15.86 21.81 16.37
CA MET A 119 -14.39 21.81 16.31
C MET A 119 -13.84 22.00 14.89
N GLY A 120 -14.70 21.94 13.85
CA GLY A 120 -14.32 22.10 12.47
C GLY A 120 -13.22 21.08 12.04
N VAL A 121 -12.20 21.58 11.36
CA VAL A 121 -11.11 20.75 10.81
C VAL A 121 -10.32 20.01 11.91
N SER A 122 -10.13 20.62 13.07
CA SER A 122 -9.46 19.97 14.20
C SER A 122 -10.27 18.80 14.76
N GLY A 123 -11.62 18.88 14.67
CA GLY A 123 -12.52 17.80 15.07
C GLY A 123 -12.34 16.53 14.25
N ALA A 124 -12.17 16.67 12.93
CA ALA A 124 -11.85 15.54 12.04
C ALA A 124 -10.52 14.88 12.43
N ALA A 125 -9.49 15.66 12.75
CA ALA A 125 -8.22 15.10 13.22
C ALA A 125 -8.37 14.33 14.54
N VAL A 126 -9.11 14.88 15.51
CA VAL A 126 -9.37 14.22 16.80
C VAL A 126 -10.14 12.91 16.61
N ALA A 127 -11.19 12.92 15.78
CA ALA A 127 -11.98 11.72 15.47
C ALA A 127 -11.10 10.62 14.85
N THR A 128 -10.24 10.99 13.92
CA THR A 128 -9.28 10.06 13.29
C THR A 128 -8.31 9.48 14.32
N VAL A 129 -7.74 10.30 15.19
CA VAL A 129 -6.79 9.83 16.22
C VAL A 129 -7.47 8.88 17.20
N ILE A 130 -8.67 9.20 17.68
CA ILE A 130 -9.43 8.33 18.59
C ILE A 130 -9.72 6.97 17.91
N SER A 131 -10.11 6.98 16.65
CA SER A 131 -10.37 5.77 15.86
C SER A 131 -9.11 4.91 15.70
N GLN A 132 -7.97 5.54 15.45
CA GLN A 132 -6.66 4.86 15.38
C GLN A 132 -6.23 4.31 16.75
N MET A 133 -6.49 5.03 17.84
CA MET A 133 -6.24 4.55 19.20
C MET A 133 -7.06 3.31 19.52
N ALA A 134 -8.35 3.30 19.17
CA ALA A 134 -9.23 2.16 19.40
C ALA A 134 -8.75 0.92 18.59
N SER A 135 -8.41 1.11 17.32
CA SER A 135 -7.82 0.04 16.48
C SER A 135 -6.50 -0.47 17.07
N CYS A 136 -5.62 0.43 17.51
CA CYS A 136 -4.35 0.09 18.12
C CYS A 136 -4.55 -0.71 19.43
N ALA A 137 -5.44 -0.26 20.30
CA ALA A 137 -5.77 -0.97 21.54
C ALA A 137 -6.31 -2.38 21.26
N PHE A 138 -7.19 -2.52 20.26
CA PHE A 138 -7.72 -3.82 19.84
C PHE A 138 -6.61 -4.77 19.34
N VAL A 139 -5.75 -4.28 18.46
CA VAL A 139 -4.62 -5.06 17.90
C VAL A 139 -3.65 -5.49 18.99
N LEU A 140 -3.24 -4.57 19.86
CA LEU A 140 -2.30 -4.87 20.95
C LEU A 140 -2.92 -5.83 21.97
N ARG A 141 -4.17 -5.61 22.38
CA ARG A 141 -4.89 -6.54 23.27
C ARG A 141 -4.94 -7.96 22.68
N THR A 142 -5.16 -8.07 21.35
CA THR A 142 -5.17 -9.36 20.67
C THR A 142 -3.78 -10.02 20.73
N LEU A 143 -2.71 -9.30 20.38
CA LEU A 143 -1.35 -9.86 20.34
C LEU A 143 -0.74 -10.13 21.71
N PHE A 144 -1.18 -9.47 22.76
CA PHE A 144 -0.84 -9.82 24.15
C PHE A 144 -1.71 -10.95 24.69
N GLY A 145 -2.83 -11.24 24.04
CA GLY A 145 -3.81 -12.23 24.48
C GLY A 145 -3.28 -13.67 24.45
N LYS A 146 -3.84 -14.52 25.33
CA LYS A 146 -3.45 -15.93 25.45
C LYS A 146 -3.87 -16.79 24.26
N ASN A 147 -4.80 -16.30 23.44
CA ASN A 147 -5.35 -17.03 22.30
C ASN A 147 -4.47 -17.00 21.04
N MET A 148 -3.41 -16.16 21.03
CA MET A 148 -2.51 -16.07 19.88
C MET A 148 -1.38 -17.10 19.99
N PRO A 149 -1.07 -17.83 18.89
CA PRO A 149 0.03 -18.79 18.85
C PRO A 149 1.39 -18.16 19.18
N VAL A 150 1.65 -16.96 18.62
CA VAL A 150 2.82 -16.12 18.87
C VAL A 150 2.35 -14.81 19.49
N ARG A 151 2.85 -14.48 20.66
CA ARG A 151 2.48 -13.30 21.45
C ARG A 151 3.60 -12.30 21.51
N ILE A 152 3.26 -11.03 21.78
CA ILE A 152 4.27 -10.03 22.10
C ILE A 152 4.93 -10.41 23.42
N THR A 153 6.25 -10.59 23.36
CA THR A 153 7.12 -10.81 24.52
C THR A 153 8.14 -9.69 24.58
N PHE A 154 8.65 -9.41 25.77
CA PHE A 154 9.72 -8.41 25.94
C PHE A 154 11.05 -9.11 26.07
N GLY A 155 12.08 -8.59 25.38
CA GLY A 155 13.43 -9.16 25.41
C GLY A 155 13.81 -9.87 24.11
N GLY A 156 15.04 -10.39 24.07
CA GLY A 156 15.58 -11.06 22.88
C GLY A 156 15.82 -10.11 21.68
N TYR A 157 16.05 -8.83 21.96
CA TYR A 157 16.29 -7.82 20.94
C TYR A 157 17.60 -8.07 20.21
N SER A 158 17.57 -8.04 18.88
CA SER A 158 18.72 -8.33 18.02
C SER A 158 18.72 -7.41 16.80
N TRP A 159 19.78 -6.64 16.66
CA TRP A 159 19.99 -5.79 15.48
C TRP A 159 19.95 -6.59 14.17
N ARG A 160 20.41 -7.84 14.18
CA ARG A 160 20.34 -8.72 13.00
C ARG A 160 18.91 -8.99 12.56
N LEU A 161 17.98 -9.22 13.49
CA LEU A 161 16.57 -9.43 13.19
C LEU A 161 15.90 -8.14 12.68
N ILE A 162 16.18 -7.01 13.33
CA ILE A 162 15.69 -5.69 12.90
C ILE A 162 16.17 -5.39 11.47
N ARG A 163 17.47 -5.54 11.21
CA ARG A 163 18.05 -5.32 9.89
C ARG A 163 17.42 -6.23 8.82
N ARG A 164 17.18 -7.50 9.13
CA ARG A 164 16.54 -8.44 8.18
C ARG A 164 15.10 -8.03 7.89
N GLY A 165 14.33 -7.64 8.90
CA GLY A 165 12.98 -7.09 8.74
C GLY A 165 12.94 -5.81 7.91
N LEU A 166 13.87 -4.88 8.15
CA LEU A 166 14.03 -3.65 7.37
C LEU A 166 14.38 -3.95 5.91
N THR A 167 15.29 -4.89 5.66
CA THR A 167 15.67 -5.28 4.28
C THR A 167 14.48 -5.82 3.50
N ILE A 168 13.65 -6.67 4.10
CA ILE A 168 12.44 -7.18 3.44
C ILE A 168 11.41 -6.06 3.28
N GLY A 169 11.23 -5.21 4.28
CA GLY A 169 10.31 -4.07 4.27
C GLY A 169 10.74 -2.94 3.33
N PHE A 170 12.00 -2.91 2.88
CA PHE A 170 12.50 -1.88 1.97
C PHE A 170 11.82 -1.95 0.59
N THR A 171 11.48 -3.15 0.12
CA THR A 171 10.76 -3.33 -1.15
C THR A 171 9.42 -2.59 -1.16
N PRO A 172 8.46 -2.86 -0.26
CA PRO A 172 7.20 -2.13 -0.24
C PRO A 172 7.37 -0.64 0.06
N PHE A 173 8.39 -0.25 0.85
CA PHE A 173 8.70 1.16 1.09
C PHE A 173 9.04 1.88 -0.23
N ILE A 174 9.97 1.35 -1.02
CA ILE A 174 10.36 1.93 -2.32
C ILE A 174 9.17 1.97 -3.30
N ILE A 175 8.34 0.93 -3.32
CA ILE A 175 7.16 0.89 -4.18
C ILE A 175 6.24 2.07 -3.87
N ILE A 176 5.88 2.26 -2.60
CA ILE A 176 4.97 3.34 -2.16
C ILE A 176 5.61 4.71 -2.38
N ALA A 177 6.91 4.88 -2.08
CA ALA A 177 7.61 6.13 -2.31
C ALA A 177 7.61 6.51 -3.81
N MET A 178 7.90 5.56 -4.69
CA MET A 178 7.87 5.77 -6.14
C MET A 178 6.48 6.08 -6.67
N ASP A 179 5.40 5.49 -6.11
CA ASP A 179 4.03 5.82 -6.51
C ASP A 179 3.70 7.29 -6.27
N ASN A 180 4.14 7.86 -5.15
CA ASN A 180 3.96 9.30 -4.90
C ASN A 180 4.77 10.17 -5.88
N VAL A 181 6.01 9.77 -6.19
CA VAL A 181 6.84 10.48 -7.19
C VAL A 181 6.19 10.40 -8.57
N MET A 182 5.59 9.25 -8.94
CA MET A 182 4.87 9.09 -10.22
C MET A 182 3.70 10.06 -10.33
N ILE A 183 2.88 10.23 -9.29
CA ILE A 183 1.74 11.16 -9.28
C ILE A 183 2.23 12.60 -9.47
N ILE A 184 3.23 13.03 -8.70
CA ILE A 184 3.80 14.38 -8.80
C ILE A 184 4.36 14.63 -10.21
N THR A 185 5.10 13.66 -10.76
CA THR A 185 5.71 13.78 -12.08
C THR A 185 4.64 13.80 -13.17
N MET A 186 3.60 12.98 -13.08
CA MET A 186 2.48 12.99 -14.02
C MET A 186 1.83 14.39 -14.08
N ASN A 187 1.52 14.97 -12.92
CA ASN A 187 0.90 16.30 -12.85
C ASN A 187 1.82 17.38 -13.46
N ALA A 188 3.12 17.33 -13.16
CA ALA A 188 4.11 18.27 -13.74
C ALA A 188 4.21 18.15 -15.28
N ILE A 189 4.18 16.93 -15.80
CA ILE A 189 4.22 16.67 -17.25
C ILE A 189 2.93 17.13 -17.93
N LEU A 190 1.77 16.83 -17.36
CA LEU A 190 0.48 17.28 -17.88
C LEU A 190 0.39 18.80 -17.92
N GLN A 191 0.87 19.49 -16.88
CA GLN A 191 0.94 20.94 -16.85
C GLN A 191 1.89 21.51 -17.92
N LYS A 192 3.09 20.90 -18.05
CA LYS A 192 4.12 21.34 -19.00
C LYS A 192 3.66 21.25 -20.45
N TYR A 193 3.04 20.14 -20.83
CA TYR A 193 2.65 19.88 -22.23
C TYR A 193 1.21 20.32 -22.55
N GLY A 194 0.33 20.44 -21.55
CA GLY A 194 -1.04 20.87 -21.71
C GLY A 194 -1.23 22.39 -21.67
N GLY A 195 -0.28 23.14 -21.10
CA GLY A 195 -0.41 24.58 -20.87
C GLY A 195 -1.41 24.92 -19.76
N ALA A 196 -1.75 26.22 -19.62
CA ALA A 196 -2.52 26.69 -18.47
C ALA A 196 -3.94 26.12 -18.42
N GLU A 197 -4.70 26.18 -19.51
CA GLU A 197 -6.11 25.75 -19.51
C GLU A 197 -6.28 24.22 -19.64
N ARG A 198 -5.60 23.63 -20.64
CA ARG A 198 -5.74 22.19 -20.92
C ARG A 198 -4.96 21.33 -19.92
N GLY A 199 -3.89 21.87 -19.34
CA GLY A 199 -3.13 21.19 -18.29
C GLY A 199 -3.96 20.93 -17.04
N ASP A 200 -4.69 21.92 -16.55
CA ASP A 200 -5.55 21.79 -15.36
C ASP A 200 -6.71 20.80 -15.61
N LEU A 201 -7.29 20.82 -16.81
CA LEU A 201 -8.29 19.83 -17.21
C LEU A 201 -7.72 18.41 -17.16
N LEU A 202 -6.55 18.20 -17.78
CA LEU A 202 -5.90 16.87 -17.83
C LEU A 202 -5.46 16.39 -16.44
N ILE A 203 -4.98 17.27 -15.56
CA ILE A 203 -4.65 16.93 -14.16
C ILE A 203 -5.91 16.50 -13.42
N THR A 204 -7.02 17.20 -13.59
CA THR A 204 -8.31 16.81 -12.99
C THR A 204 -8.73 15.42 -13.48
N CYS A 205 -8.65 15.16 -14.79
CA CYS A 205 -8.97 13.87 -15.39
C CYS A 205 -8.01 12.76 -14.88
N ALA A 206 -6.70 13.05 -14.78
CA ALA A 206 -5.73 12.14 -14.20
C ALA A 206 -6.03 11.80 -12.74
N THR A 207 -6.41 12.79 -11.94
CA THR A 207 -6.78 12.59 -10.53
C THR A 207 -7.99 11.68 -10.38
N ILE A 208 -9.02 11.86 -11.21
CA ILE A 208 -10.20 10.98 -11.25
C ILE A 208 -9.81 9.56 -11.67
N ALA A 209 -8.97 9.42 -12.71
CA ALA A 209 -8.50 8.12 -13.17
C ALA A 209 -7.63 7.42 -12.11
N GLN A 210 -6.73 8.15 -11.43
CA GLN A 210 -5.93 7.62 -10.32
C GLN A 210 -6.82 7.19 -9.15
N SER A 211 -7.89 7.93 -8.84
CA SER A 211 -8.87 7.54 -7.81
C SER A 211 -9.56 6.22 -8.18
N PHE A 212 -9.87 6.00 -9.46
CA PHE A 212 -10.38 4.71 -9.93
C PHE A 212 -9.30 3.61 -9.79
N MET A 213 -8.05 3.91 -10.13
CA MET A 213 -6.94 2.96 -9.95
C MET A 213 -6.72 2.57 -8.49
N LEU A 214 -7.02 3.43 -7.51
CA LEU A 214 -7.01 3.04 -6.09
C LEU A 214 -8.05 1.97 -5.78
N VAL A 215 -9.25 2.05 -6.40
CA VAL A 215 -10.27 1.00 -6.27
C VAL A 215 -9.77 -0.34 -6.86
N VAL A 216 -8.93 -0.29 -7.90
CA VAL A 216 -8.31 -1.48 -8.49
C VAL A 216 -7.17 -2.01 -7.60
N THR A 217 -6.22 -1.15 -7.24
CA THR A 217 -4.93 -1.56 -6.66
C THR A 217 -4.99 -1.85 -5.17
N MET A 218 -5.85 -1.18 -4.39
CA MET A 218 -5.95 -1.43 -2.95
C MET A 218 -6.47 -2.83 -2.63
N PRO A 219 -7.61 -3.31 -3.18
CA PRO A 219 -8.04 -4.67 -2.94
C PRO A 219 -7.13 -5.71 -3.59
N LEU A 220 -6.54 -5.41 -4.77
CA LEU A 220 -5.53 -6.27 -5.39
C LEU A 220 -4.33 -6.47 -4.46
N GLY A 221 -3.78 -5.39 -3.91
CA GLY A 221 -2.73 -5.44 -2.88
C GLY A 221 -3.16 -6.22 -1.62
N GLY A 222 -4.43 -6.12 -1.22
CA GLY A 222 -5.01 -6.93 -0.14
C GLY A 222 -4.99 -8.43 -0.45
N ILE A 223 -5.28 -8.82 -1.69
CA ILE A 223 -5.23 -10.21 -2.15
C ILE A 223 -3.77 -10.70 -2.13
N THR A 224 -2.84 -9.97 -2.75
CA THR A 224 -1.47 -10.42 -2.95
C THR A 224 -0.62 -10.30 -1.68
N SER A 225 -0.59 -9.15 -1.03
CA SER A 225 0.18 -8.96 0.21
C SER A 225 -0.43 -9.71 1.40
N GLY A 226 -1.76 -9.80 1.49
CA GLY A 226 -2.44 -10.56 2.54
C GLY A 226 -2.13 -12.06 2.51
N THR A 227 -1.85 -12.60 1.34
CA THR A 227 -1.50 -14.02 1.17
C THR A 227 -0.01 -14.32 1.28
N GLN A 228 0.87 -13.31 1.34
CA GLN A 228 2.32 -13.50 1.59
C GLN A 228 2.60 -14.38 2.80
N ALA A 229 1.81 -14.25 3.86
CA ALA A 229 1.92 -15.05 5.06
C ALA A 229 1.70 -16.55 4.82
N VAL A 230 0.73 -16.90 3.96
CA VAL A 230 0.44 -18.30 3.59
C VAL A 230 1.61 -18.89 2.81
N LEU A 231 2.17 -18.13 1.87
CA LEU A 231 3.34 -18.53 1.09
C LEU A 231 4.56 -18.70 2.01
N ALA A 232 4.84 -17.71 2.86
CA ALA A 232 5.95 -17.72 3.80
C ALA A 232 5.90 -18.90 4.78
N TYR A 233 4.72 -19.17 5.35
CA TYR A 233 4.52 -20.30 6.27
C TYR A 233 4.81 -21.65 5.61
N ASN A 234 4.20 -21.90 4.43
CA ASN A 234 4.37 -23.17 3.73
C ASN A 234 5.80 -23.32 3.18
N PHE A 235 6.44 -22.23 2.79
CA PHE A 235 7.83 -22.21 2.39
C PHE A 235 8.75 -22.55 3.57
N GLY A 236 8.52 -21.95 4.74
CA GLY A 236 9.24 -22.28 5.97
C GLY A 236 9.06 -23.75 6.38
N ALA A 237 7.88 -24.32 6.19
CA ALA A 237 7.57 -25.71 6.46
C ALA A 237 8.09 -26.70 5.40
N GLY A 238 8.77 -26.23 4.35
CA GLY A 238 9.28 -27.09 3.26
C GLY A 238 8.20 -27.62 2.31
N LYS A 239 6.95 -27.13 2.41
CA LYS A 239 5.80 -27.66 1.64
C LYS A 239 5.65 -26.95 0.28
N THR A 240 6.59 -27.20 -0.63
CA THR A 240 6.69 -26.53 -1.94
C THR A 240 5.45 -26.66 -2.81
N ASP A 241 4.78 -27.83 -2.78
CA ASP A 241 3.55 -28.03 -3.57
C ASP A 241 2.39 -27.19 -3.05
N ARG A 242 2.31 -26.96 -1.74
CA ARG A 242 1.33 -26.02 -1.17
C ARG A 242 1.61 -24.58 -1.57
N VAL A 243 2.89 -24.18 -1.64
CA VAL A 243 3.28 -22.85 -2.13
C VAL A 243 2.81 -22.67 -3.57
N LYS A 244 3.10 -23.63 -4.47
CA LYS A 244 2.67 -23.57 -5.89
C LYS A 244 1.15 -23.52 -6.03
N ASN A 245 0.43 -24.35 -5.27
CA ASN A 245 -1.04 -24.39 -5.31
C ASN A 245 -1.62 -23.07 -4.78
N ALA A 246 -1.10 -22.53 -3.67
CA ALA A 246 -1.52 -21.23 -3.15
C ALA A 246 -1.32 -20.13 -4.18
N GLN A 247 -0.14 -20.03 -4.80
CA GLN A 247 0.12 -19.05 -5.84
C GLN A 247 -0.86 -19.18 -7.02
N LYS A 248 -1.16 -20.40 -7.47
CA LYS A 248 -2.15 -20.61 -8.53
C LYS A 248 -3.51 -20.02 -8.18
N TYR A 249 -3.99 -20.23 -6.95
CA TYR A 249 -5.27 -19.66 -6.50
C TYR A 249 -5.21 -18.14 -6.38
N ILE A 250 -4.10 -17.60 -5.88
CA ILE A 250 -3.90 -16.14 -5.76
C ILE A 250 -3.89 -15.49 -7.15
N PHE A 251 -3.14 -16.04 -8.11
CA PHE A 251 -3.16 -15.59 -9.51
C PHE A 251 -4.58 -15.60 -10.10
N SER A 252 -5.32 -16.71 -9.89
CA SER A 252 -6.67 -16.83 -10.42
C SER A 252 -7.62 -15.81 -9.80
N LEU A 253 -7.53 -15.58 -8.48
CA LEU A 253 -8.37 -14.62 -7.77
C LEU A 253 -8.03 -13.18 -8.19
N ALA A 254 -6.74 -12.85 -8.26
CA ALA A 254 -6.27 -11.53 -8.68
C ALA A 254 -6.67 -11.21 -10.13
N ALA A 255 -6.53 -12.19 -11.04
CA ALA A 255 -6.94 -12.05 -12.42
C ALA A 255 -8.46 -11.92 -12.57
N ALA A 256 -9.26 -12.71 -11.84
CA ALA A 256 -10.71 -12.60 -11.84
C ALA A 256 -11.19 -11.24 -11.32
N TYR A 257 -10.59 -10.74 -10.22
CA TYR A 257 -10.90 -9.44 -9.66
C TYR A 257 -10.57 -8.31 -10.65
N THR A 258 -9.38 -8.30 -11.23
CA THR A 258 -8.99 -7.25 -12.19
C THR A 258 -9.74 -7.34 -13.50
N ALA A 259 -10.10 -8.54 -13.96
CA ALA A 259 -10.99 -8.72 -15.12
C ALA A 259 -12.38 -8.14 -14.86
N LEU A 260 -12.94 -8.35 -13.66
CA LEU A 260 -14.20 -7.72 -13.26
C LEU A 260 -14.09 -6.20 -13.32
N LEU A 261 -13.05 -5.61 -12.72
CA LEU A 261 -12.87 -4.15 -12.73
C LEU A 261 -12.57 -3.60 -14.13
N PHE A 262 -11.91 -4.37 -14.99
CA PHE A 262 -11.73 -4.03 -16.40
C PHE A 262 -13.08 -3.86 -17.12
N VAL A 263 -14.01 -4.78 -16.90
CA VAL A 263 -15.38 -4.71 -17.45
C VAL A 263 -16.14 -3.53 -16.84
N LEU A 264 -16.08 -3.35 -15.52
CA LEU A 264 -16.77 -2.24 -14.84
C LEU A 264 -16.28 -0.88 -15.29
N ALA A 265 -14.98 -0.70 -15.52
CA ALA A 265 -14.42 0.54 -16.06
C ALA A 265 -15.00 0.91 -17.43
N ARG A 266 -15.38 -0.07 -18.23
CA ARG A 266 -15.94 0.13 -19.59
C ARG A 266 -17.45 0.26 -19.62
N THR A 267 -18.15 -0.38 -18.70
CA THR A 267 -19.61 -0.41 -18.65
C THR A 267 -20.20 0.70 -17.77
N ILE A 268 -19.75 0.78 -16.52
CA ILE A 268 -20.30 1.71 -15.51
C ILE A 268 -19.31 2.78 -15.07
N GLY A 269 -18.15 2.91 -15.69
CA GLY A 269 -17.14 3.92 -15.34
C GLY A 269 -17.70 5.35 -15.35
N VAL A 270 -18.70 5.63 -16.18
CA VAL A 270 -19.39 6.93 -16.21
C VAL A 270 -20.06 7.27 -14.87
N LEU A 271 -20.59 6.28 -14.14
CA LEU A 271 -21.19 6.50 -12.82
C LEU A 271 -20.14 6.90 -11.79
N PHE A 272 -18.96 6.30 -11.87
CA PHE A 272 -17.83 6.68 -11.02
C PHE A 272 -17.41 8.13 -11.27
N VAL A 273 -17.26 8.53 -12.54
CA VAL A 273 -16.86 9.89 -12.91
C VAL A 273 -17.88 10.93 -12.42
N ARG A 274 -19.18 10.63 -12.48
CA ARG A 274 -20.25 11.52 -12.00
C ARG A 274 -20.20 11.83 -10.51
N LEU A 275 -19.48 11.03 -9.70
CA LEU A 275 -19.25 11.34 -8.29
C LEU A 275 -18.28 12.51 -8.09
N PHE A 276 -17.45 12.81 -9.09
CA PHE A 276 -16.42 13.85 -9.02
C PHE A 276 -16.78 15.12 -9.78
N THR A 277 -17.54 15.00 -10.87
CA THR A 277 -17.86 16.15 -11.73
C THR A 277 -19.22 16.04 -12.41
N ALA A 278 -19.90 17.18 -12.53
CA ALA A 278 -21.10 17.33 -13.34
C ALA A 278 -20.80 17.92 -14.73
N ASP A 279 -19.58 18.42 -14.97
CA ASP A 279 -19.16 18.97 -16.25
C ASP A 279 -19.04 17.85 -17.30
N PRO A 280 -19.80 17.94 -18.43
CA PRO A 280 -19.79 16.89 -19.44
C PRO A 280 -18.44 16.75 -20.17
N ILE A 281 -17.68 17.84 -20.31
CA ILE A 281 -16.37 17.83 -20.98
C ILE A 281 -15.36 17.10 -20.10
N VAL A 282 -15.27 17.49 -18.82
CA VAL A 282 -14.40 16.83 -17.83
C VAL A 282 -14.80 15.36 -17.69
N ALA A 283 -16.11 15.06 -17.66
CA ALA A 283 -16.60 13.70 -17.52
C ALA A 283 -16.20 12.80 -18.70
N ALA A 284 -16.29 13.30 -19.92
CA ALA A 284 -15.92 12.54 -21.12
C ALA A 284 -14.40 12.23 -21.15
N GLU A 285 -13.56 13.24 -20.86
CA GLU A 285 -12.11 13.08 -20.84
C GLU A 285 -11.63 12.21 -19.66
N ALA A 286 -12.23 12.37 -18.47
CA ALA A 286 -11.93 11.52 -17.32
C ALA A 286 -12.31 10.06 -17.57
N LEU A 287 -13.45 9.80 -18.22
CA LEU A 287 -13.83 8.43 -18.62
C LEU A 287 -12.84 7.83 -19.62
N ARG A 288 -12.36 8.64 -20.57
CA ARG A 288 -11.31 8.23 -21.51
C ARG A 288 -10.02 7.90 -20.75
N ALA A 289 -9.60 8.75 -19.80
CA ALA A 289 -8.44 8.50 -18.96
C ALA A 289 -8.57 7.20 -18.16
N ILE A 290 -9.72 6.94 -17.51
CA ILE A 290 -9.99 5.67 -16.81
C ILE A 290 -9.85 4.47 -17.75
N ARG A 291 -10.40 4.55 -18.96
CA ARG A 291 -10.31 3.48 -19.95
C ARG A 291 -8.88 3.19 -20.38
N ILE A 292 -8.03 4.23 -20.49
CA ILE A 292 -6.62 4.11 -20.82
C ILE A 292 -5.86 3.48 -19.65
N PHE A 293 -5.98 4.03 -18.43
CA PHE A 293 -5.31 3.54 -17.23
C PHE A 293 -5.63 2.06 -16.95
N THR A 294 -6.84 1.64 -17.25
CA THR A 294 -7.29 0.26 -17.02
C THR A 294 -7.00 -0.72 -18.14
N LEU A 295 -6.28 -0.32 -19.20
CA LEU A 295 -5.99 -1.20 -20.35
C LEU A 295 -5.22 -2.47 -19.96
N ALA A 296 -4.29 -2.35 -19.02
CA ALA A 296 -3.36 -3.41 -18.65
C ALA A 296 -3.49 -3.87 -17.19
N ILE A 297 -4.64 -3.64 -16.52
CA ILE A 297 -4.81 -4.03 -15.12
C ILE A 297 -4.82 -5.55 -14.90
N ILE A 298 -5.17 -6.35 -15.91
CA ILE A 298 -5.11 -7.81 -15.82
C ILE A 298 -3.65 -8.30 -15.79
N PRO A 299 -2.77 -7.91 -16.73
CA PRO A 299 -1.33 -8.15 -16.59
C PRO A 299 -0.74 -7.63 -15.28
N LEU A 300 -1.15 -6.43 -14.84
CA LEU A 300 -0.71 -5.83 -13.58
C LEU A 300 -0.94 -6.77 -12.37
N ALA A 301 -2.07 -7.49 -12.33
CA ALA A 301 -2.36 -8.45 -11.28
C ALA A 301 -1.28 -9.54 -11.13
N PHE A 302 -0.75 -10.03 -12.26
CA PHE A 302 0.36 -11.00 -12.24
C PHE A 302 1.65 -10.37 -11.72
N GLN A 303 1.92 -9.11 -12.04
CA GLN A 303 3.05 -8.38 -11.47
C GLN A 303 2.98 -8.30 -9.96
N TYR A 304 1.82 -7.89 -9.43
CA TYR A 304 1.59 -7.79 -7.98
C TYR A 304 1.84 -9.12 -7.28
N GLU A 305 1.24 -10.22 -7.77
CA GLU A 305 1.43 -11.54 -7.17
C GLU A 305 2.88 -12.02 -7.24
N ILE A 306 3.58 -11.82 -8.36
CA ILE A 306 4.98 -12.26 -8.50
C ILE A 306 5.87 -11.50 -7.52
N VAL A 307 5.74 -10.17 -7.45
CA VAL A 307 6.55 -9.33 -6.56
C VAL A 307 6.25 -9.61 -5.10
N ASP A 308 4.96 -9.67 -4.74
CA ASP A 308 4.53 -9.95 -3.38
C ASP A 308 4.84 -11.40 -2.98
N GLY A 309 4.72 -12.34 -3.91
CA GLY A 309 5.13 -13.73 -3.72
C GLY A 309 6.61 -13.85 -3.40
N PHE A 310 7.50 -13.26 -4.21
CA PHE A 310 8.93 -13.24 -3.90
C PHE A 310 9.26 -12.51 -2.61
N THR A 311 8.57 -11.41 -2.30
CA THR A 311 8.72 -10.70 -1.02
C THR A 311 8.32 -11.59 0.15
N GLY A 312 7.19 -12.29 0.06
CA GLY A 312 6.73 -13.26 1.04
C GLY A 312 7.71 -14.41 1.28
N LEU A 313 8.38 -14.88 0.21
CA LEU A 313 9.44 -15.88 0.29
C LEU A 313 10.80 -15.32 0.74
N GLY A 314 10.89 -14.04 1.10
CA GLY A 314 12.11 -13.37 1.54
C GLY A 314 13.12 -13.09 0.43
N GLN A 315 12.71 -13.18 -0.84
CA GLN A 315 13.58 -12.99 -2.02
C GLN A 315 13.57 -11.53 -2.50
N VAL A 316 13.98 -10.61 -1.62
CA VAL A 316 14.00 -9.16 -1.89
C VAL A 316 14.88 -8.81 -3.11
N GLN A 317 15.97 -9.55 -3.31
CA GLN A 317 16.89 -9.36 -4.43
C GLN A 317 16.23 -9.61 -5.80
N VAL A 318 15.11 -10.33 -5.83
CA VAL A 318 14.31 -10.57 -7.03
C VAL A 318 13.13 -9.59 -7.09
N ALA A 319 12.42 -9.40 -5.99
CA ALA A 319 11.23 -8.58 -5.93
C ALA A 319 11.49 -7.09 -6.21
N LEU A 320 12.57 -6.53 -5.61
CA LEU A 320 12.89 -5.11 -5.71
C LEU A 320 13.25 -4.69 -7.15
N PRO A 321 14.16 -5.38 -7.88
CA PRO A 321 14.46 -5.04 -9.26
C PRO A 321 13.25 -5.11 -10.20
N LEU A 322 12.35 -6.08 -10.00
CA LEU A 322 11.12 -6.19 -10.80
C LEU A 322 10.19 -5.01 -10.61
N SER A 323 9.98 -4.59 -9.34
CA SER A 323 9.19 -3.40 -9.03
C SER A 323 9.83 -2.15 -9.61
N PHE A 324 11.16 -2.01 -9.48
CA PHE A 324 11.89 -0.86 -9.97
C PHE A 324 11.85 -0.78 -11.51
N PHE A 325 11.99 -1.91 -12.19
CA PHE A 325 11.88 -1.97 -13.66
C PHE A 325 10.54 -1.42 -14.16
N ARG A 326 9.41 -1.81 -13.54
CA ARG A 326 8.09 -1.27 -13.90
C ARG A 326 8.02 0.25 -13.71
N LYS A 327 8.57 0.75 -12.59
CA LYS A 327 8.61 2.19 -12.32
C LYS A 327 9.50 2.94 -13.33
N CYS A 328 10.65 2.38 -13.70
CA CYS A 328 11.49 2.93 -14.76
C CYS A 328 10.76 2.97 -16.10
N ALA A 329 10.09 1.89 -16.49
CA ALA A 329 9.29 1.85 -17.71
C ALA A 329 8.21 2.93 -17.73
N TYR A 330 7.54 3.16 -16.58
CA TYR A 330 6.57 4.24 -16.41
C TYR A 330 7.21 5.61 -16.66
N PHE A 331 8.31 5.94 -15.96
CA PHE A 331 8.95 7.24 -16.10
C PHE A 331 9.46 7.48 -17.54
N VAL A 332 10.10 6.49 -18.15
CA VAL A 332 10.55 6.59 -19.55
C VAL A 332 9.37 6.90 -20.46
N SER A 333 8.26 6.17 -20.32
CA SER A 333 7.05 6.39 -21.11
C SER A 333 6.42 7.74 -20.82
N LEU A 334 6.39 8.17 -19.56
CA LEU A 334 5.82 9.45 -19.14
C LEU A 334 6.59 10.65 -19.70
N PHE A 335 7.90 10.56 -19.86
CA PHE A 335 8.69 11.63 -20.47
C PHE A 335 8.67 11.57 -22.00
N LEU A 336 8.70 10.37 -22.58
CA LEU A 336 8.84 10.17 -24.03
C LEU A 336 7.51 10.39 -24.78
N LEU A 337 6.41 9.79 -24.30
CA LEU A 337 5.14 9.82 -25.03
C LEU A 337 4.55 11.24 -25.16
N PRO A 338 4.50 12.09 -24.12
CA PRO A 338 4.03 13.45 -24.27
C PRO A 338 4.91 14.33 -25.15
N ALA A 339 6.22 14.08 -25.19
CA ALA A 339 7.15 14.80 -26.06
C ALA A 339 6.92 14.50 -27.54
N MET A 340 6.43 13.29 -27.87
CA MET A 340 6.19 12.84 -29.25
C MET A 340 4.73 13.05 -29.70
N PHE A 341 3.76 12.87 -28.81
CA PHE A 341 2.33 12.78 -29.16
C PHE A 341 1.43 13.78 -28.42
N GLY A 342 2.01 14.69 -27.62
CA GLY A 342 1.26 15.70 -26.88
C GLY A 342 0.80 15.22 -25.49
N ALA A 343 0.21 16.16 -24.71
CA ALA A 343 -0.06 15.99 -23.29
C ALA A 343 -0.90 14.75 -22.93
N GLU A 344 -1.92 14.44 -23.74
CA GLU A 344 -2.82 13.30 -23.49
C GLU A 344 -2.10 11.94 -23.56
N ALA A 345 -0.98 11.88 -24.31
CA ALA A 345 -0.18 10.67 -24.40
C ALA A 345 0.48 10.27 -23.07
N ALA A 346 0.56 11.18 -22.09
CA ALA A 346 0.99 10.88 -20.73
C ALA A 346 0.17 9.76 -20.07
N PHE A 347 -1.13 9.66 -20.37
CA PHE A 347 -2.01 8.64 -19.81
C PHE A 347 -1.62 7.21 -20.20
N TYR A 348 -0.93 7.04 -21.34
CA TYR A 348 -0.46 5.74 -21.79
C TYR A 348 0.80 5.24 -21.05
N ALA A 349 1.42 6.09 -20.21
CA ALA A 349 2.57 5.65 -19.40
C ALA A 349 2.19 4.52 -18.42
N GLU A 350 0.96 4.56 -17.87
CA GLU A 350 0.45 3.51 -16.97
C GLU A 350 0.33 2.16 -17.69
N PRO A 351 -0.48 1.99 -18.77
CA PRO A 351 -0.62 0.70 -19.41
C PRO A 351 0.68 0.17 -20.05
N VAL A 352 1.58 1.05 -20.51
CA VAL A 352 2.89 0.62 -21.03
C VAL A 352 3.71 -0.03 -19.93
N SER A 353 3.79 0.59 -18.75
CA SER A 353 4.49 0.02 -17.61
C SER A 353 3.82 -1.25 -17.09
N ASP A 354 2.50 -1.31 -17.13
CA ASP A 354 1.68 -2.43 -16.68
C ASP A 354 1.63 -3.61 -17.68
N ILE A 355 2.24 -3.44 -18.84
CA ILE A 355 2.53 -4.52 -19.79
C ILE A 355 3.99 -4.97 -19.65
N LEU A 356 4.94 -4.04 -19.69
CA LEU A 356 6.38 -4.35 -19.66
C LEU A 356 6.81 -4.97 -18.33
N GLY A 357 6.29 -4.45 -17.21
CA GLY A 357 6.58 -4.97 -15.89
C GLY A 357 6.17 -6.43 -15.69
N PRO A 358 4.91 -6.80 -15.97
CA PRO A 358 4.46 -8.19 -15.90
C PRO A 358 5.20 -9.14 -16.83
N ILE A 359 5.57 -8.72 -18.03
CA ILE A 359 6.38 -9.54 -18.96
C ILE A 359 7.74 -9.86 -18.31
N ALA A 360 8.45 -8.85 -17.82
CA ALA A 360 9.73 -9.05 -17.15
C ALA A 360 9.58 -9.94 -15.90
N SER A 361 8.50 -9.71 -15.12
CA SER A 361 8.22 -10.50 -13.92
C SER A 361 7.90 -11.96 -14.24
N ALA A 362 7.15 -12.22 -15.30
CA ALA A 362 6.83 -13.59 -15.75
C ALA A 362 8.11 -14.35 -16.18
N ILE A 363 8.99 -13.70 -16.92
CA ILE A 363 10.27 -14.30 -17.33
C ILE A 363 11.11 -14.68 -16.10
N VAL A 364 11.24 -13.75 -15.14
CA VAL A 364 12.02 -14.00 -13.91
C VAL A 364 11.34 -15.06 -13.04
N TYR A 365 10.02 -15.08 -12.96
CA TYR A 365 9.26 -16.09 -12.23
C TYR A 365 9.54 -17.50 -12.80
N LEU A 366 9.42 -17.68 -14.10
CA LEU A 366 9.62 -18.96 -14.77
C LEU A 366 11.07 -19.49 -14.62
N THR A 367 12.06 -18.59 -14.61
CA THR A 367 13.47 -18.96 -14.52
C THR A 367 13.98 -19.15 -13.09
N SER A 368 13.42 -18.40 -12.12
CA SER A 368 13.95 -18.32 -10.76
C SER A 368 13.15 -19.11 -9.72
N MET A 369 11.82 -19.29 -9.91
CA MET A 369 10.97 -19.88 -8.89
C MET A 369 11.36 -21.31 -8.50
N LYS A 370 11.76 -22.14 -9.45
CA LYS A 370 12.26 -23.51 -9.15
C LYS A 370 13.46 -23.49 -8.22
N LYS A 371 14.42 -22.57 -8.44
CA LYS A 371 15.63 -22.41 -7.62
C LYS A 371 15.30 -21.87 -6.22
N VAL A 372 14.31 -21.00 -6.12
CA VAL A 372 13.84 -20.46 -4.85
C VAL A 372 13.18 -21.56 -4.03
N LEU A 373 12.26 -22.31 -4.64
CA LEU A 373 11.55 -23.40 -3.94
C LEU A 373 12.47 -24.54 -3.48
N ALA A 374 13.58 -24.77 -4.17
CA ALA A 374 14.58 -25.74 -3.74
C ALA A 374 15.23 -25.40 -2.38
N LYS A 375 15.12 -24.13 -1.92
CA LYS A 375 15.61 -23.68 -0.61
C LYS A 375 14.54 -23.74 0.50
N ALA A 376 13.35 -24.28 0.20
CA ALA A 376 12.27 -24.35 1.16
C ALA A 376 12.65 -25.23 2.36
N GLY A 377 12.32 -24.77 3.57
CA GLY A 377 12.63 -25.46 4.83
C GLY A 377 14.08 -25.33 5.32
N ALA A 378 15.01 -24.82 4.50
CA ALA A 378 16.45 -24.77 4.82
C ALA A 378 16.91 -23.46 5.49
N ASN A 379 16.06 -22.43 5.64
CA ASN A 379 16.43 -21.08 6.15
C ASN A 379 15.89 -20.78 7.54
#